data_44cd72d6d8351d020dca094b2d422fef
#
_entry.id   44cd72d6d8351d020dca094b2d422fef
#
_cell.length_a   1.000
_cell.length_b   1.000
_cell.length_c   1.000
_cell.angle_alpha   90.00
_cell.angle_beta   90.00
_cell.angle_gamma   90.00
#
_symmetry.space_group_name_H-M   'P 1'
#
loop_
_entity.id
_entity.type
_entity.pdbx_description
1 polymer ?
#
loop_
_entity_poly.entity_id
_entity_poly.type
_entity_poly.pdbx_seq_one_letter_code
_entity_poly.pdbx_strand_id
1 'polypeptide(L)'
;MIPSDLHEATLHSWNVAYQRQLPYLLTADVAYVGNRGVDLVMDVDTNASQTYGNGRNGQPQFATFNRTGSNRTRTNLNKSQYNGLQLKIDRRFRSGFLLTNSYTLSRSYDYVNENGGISTPIDFEQSWARSNFDRLHSYTLTGLYELPWGPNKKWLSTGLLGKIVGGWQLSGIFVAQSGTPLNITGNPNLNTPGTTGYPDLTGANTVLGGLGPGLLYFDPSVYSLPAAGVQGNMKRNGGPEGPGYWNVDSSLFKRFAVGGSRYAEIHVDVYNVTNSVRWGNPGTGYSTAAGNTFGQITGTSGSQRSLRFGARFVF
;
A
#
# COMPACT_ATOMS: atom_id res chain seq x y z
N MET A 1 -30.41 -0.22 3.11
CA MET A 1 -31.41 -1.28 2.84
C MET A 1 -30.67 -2.48 2.29
N ILE A 2 -31.05 -3.70 2.65
CA ILE A 2 -30.51 -4.93 2.07
C ILE A 2 -31.59 -5.45 1.12
N PRO A 3 -31.34 -5.47 -0.19
CA PRO A 3 -32.30 -5.99 -1.15
C PRO A 3 -32.42 -7.52 -1.06
N SER A 4 -33.58 -8.06 -1.48
CA SER A 4 -33.81 -9.49 -1.48
C SER A 4 -33.11 -10.28 -2.59
N ASP A 5 -32.50 -9.57 -3.54
CA ASP A 5 -31.83 -10.11 -4.72
C ASP A 5 -30.29 -10.17 -4.58
N LEU A 6 -29.76 -9.93 -3.37
CA LEU A 6 -28.34 -10.17 -3.13
C LEU A 6 -28.02 -11.65 -3.31
N HIS A 7 -27.00 -11.90 -4.11
CA HIS A 7 -26.49 -13.23 -4.40
C HIS A 7 -25.00 -13.35 -4.07
N GLU A 8 -24.47 -14.56 -4.13
CA GLU A 8 -23.08 -14.83 -3.82
C GLU A 8 -22.14 -14.24 -4.88
N ALA A 9 -21.06 -13.62 -4.40
CA ALA A 9 -20.00 -13.14 -5.27
C ALA A 9 -19.15 -14.30 -5.81
N THR A 10 -18.63 -14.16 -7.01
CA THR A 10 -17.77 -15.17 -7.61
C THR A 10 -16.33 -14.63 -7.72
N LEU A 11 -15.37 -15.44 -7.27
CA LEU A 11 -13.94 -15.18 -7.42
C LEU A 11 -13.30 -16.22 -8.33
N HIS A 12 -12.82 -15.79 -9.48
CA HIS A 12 -11.97 -16.59 -10.36
C HIS A 12 -10.52 -16.35 -10.01
N SER A 13 -9.76 -17.40 -9.73
CA SER A 13 -8.34 -17.33 -9.43
C SER A 13 -7.54 -18.30 -10.27
N TRP A 14 -6.37 -17.87 -10.72
CA TRP A 14 -5.44 -18.71 -11.50
C TRP A 14 -4.01 -18.38 -11.10
N ASN A 15 -3.16 -19.38 -11.16
CA ASN A 15 -1.73 -19.22 -11.01
C ASN A 15 -0.95 -20.17 -11.92
N VAL A 16 0.22 -19.72 -12.34
CA VAL A 16 1.23 -20.56 -13.00
C VAL A 16 2.54 -20.28 -12.28
N ALA A 17 3.16 -21.33 -11.76
CA ALA A 17 4.40 -21.21 -11.01
C ALA A 17 5.47 -22.16 -11.53
N TYR A 18 6.70 -21.68 -11.53
CA TYR A 18 7.88 -22.46 -11.84
C TYR A 18 8.88 -22.33 -10.71
N GLN A 19 9.30 -23.47 -10.15
CA GLN A 19 10.29 -23.54 -9.09
C GLN A 19 11.51 -24.32 -9.55
N ARG A 20 12.70 -23.83 -9.22
CA ARG A 20 13.96 -24.51 -9.52
C ARG A 20 14.95 -24.38 -8.37
N GLN A 21 15.61 -25.49 -8.06
CA GLN A 21 16.79 -25.46 -7.22
C GLN A 21 18.00 -24.96 -8.01
N LEU A 22 18.73 -24.03 -7.42
CA LEU A 22 19.94 -23.43 -7.96
C LEU A 22 21.17 -23.86 -7.11
N PRO A 23 22.40 -23.65 -7.61
CA PRO A 23 23.60 -23.84 -6.81
C PRO A 23 23.55 -23.06 -5.48
N TYR A 24 24.41 -23.39 -4.54
CA TYR A 24 24.55 -22.73 -3.23
C TYR A 24 23.32 -22.82 -2.31
N LEU A 25 22.50 -23.84 -2.46
CA LEU A 25 21.27 -24.09 -1.67
C LEU A 25 20.17 -23.03 -1.90
N LEU A 26 20.18 -22.39 -3.04
CA LEU A 26 19.16 -21.45 -3.45
C LEU A 26 17.98 -22.20 -4.08
N THR A 27 16.79 -21.72 -3.84
CA THR A 27 15.57 -22.07 -4.56
C THR A 27 14.99 -20.80 -5.15
N ALA A 28 14.76 -20.82 -6.46
CA ALA A 28 14.09 -19.72 -7.16
C ALA A 28 12.68 -20.15 -7.54
N ASP A 29 11.71 -19.27 -7.24
CA ASP A 29 10.31 -19.40 -7.62
C ASP A 29 9.92 -18.21 -8.48
N VAL A 30 9.24 -18.45 -9.59
CA VAL A 30 8.62 -17.45 -10.45
C VAL A 30 7.17 -17.84 -10.60
N ALA A 31 6.26 -16.95 -10.26
CA ALA A 31 4.83 -17.22 -10.37
C ALA A 31 4.09 -16.04 -11.00
N TYR A 32 3.17 -16.34 -11.90
CA TYR A 32 2.12 -15.41 -12.32
C TYR A 32 0.83 -15.76 -11.58
N VAL A 33 0.26 -14.78 -10.91
CA VAL A 33 -0.96 -14.91 -10.12
C VAL A 33 -1.97 -13.89 -10.64
N GLY A 34 -3.19 -14.36 -10.91
CA GLY A 34 -4.28 -13.47 -11.26
C GLY A 34 -5.56 -13.84 -10.52
N ASN A 35 -6.40 -12.85 -10.29
CA ASN A 35 -7.75 -13.07 -9.85
C ASN A 35 -8.71 -12.04 -10.44
N ARG A 36 -9.98 -12.41 -10.53
CA ARG A 36 -11.09 -11.57 -10.95
C ARG A 36 -12.29 -11.85 -10.07
N GLY A 37 -12.71 -10.83 -9.33
CA GLY A 37 -13.98 -10.84 -8.60
C GLY A 37 -15.09 -10.25 -9.47
N VAL A 38 -16.24 -10.91 -9.49
CA VAL A 38 -17.47 -10.44 -10.12
C VAL A 38 -18.60 -10.53 -9.11
N ASP A 39 -19.60 -9.70 -9.29
CA ASP A 39 -20.78 -9.62 -8.41
C ASP A 39 -20.40 -9.38 -6.93
N LEU A 40 -19.26 -8.68 -6.72
CA LEU A 40 -18.83 -8.32 -5.38
C LEU A 40 -19.77 -7.27 -4.79
N VAL A 41 -19.87 -7.27 -3.47
CA VAL A 41 -20.76 -6.37 -2.74
C VAL A 41 -20.20 -4.95 -2.74
N MET A 42 -21.05 -3.95 -2.96
CA MET A 42 -20.79 -2.54 -2.74
C MET A 42 -22.05 -1.78 -2.35
N ASP A 43 -21.88 -0.59 -1.79
CA ASP A 43 -22.98 0.32 -1.49
C ASP A 43 -23.16 1.34 -2.62
N VAL A 44 -24.40 1.53 -3.06
CA VAL A 44 -24.80 2.57 -4.01
C VAL A 44 -25.75 3.54 -3.32
N ASP A 45 -25.50 4.84 -3.45
CA ASP A 45 -26.45 5.85 -2.97
C ASP A 45 -27.59 5.99 -3.97
N THR A 46 -28.73 5.39 -3.65
CA THR A 46 -29.95 5.44 -4.47
C THR A 46 -30.65 6.81 -4.44
N ASN A 47 -30.21 7.72 -3.56
CA ASN A 47 -30.65 9.10 -3.55
C ASN A 47 -29.59 10.07 -4.08
N ALA A 48 -28.54 9.59 -4.73
CA ALA A 48 -27.64 10.44 -5.48
C ALA A 48 -28.35 11.11 -6.65
N SER A 49 -27.97 12.32 -6.99
CA SER A 49 -28.50 13.00 -8.18
C SER A 49 -28.26 12.16 -9.43
N GLN A 50 -29.29 12.00 -10.25
CA GLN A 50 -29.26 11.21 -11.48
C GLN A 50 -28.82 12.05 -12.70
N THR A 51 -28.57 13.33 -12.50
CA THR A 51 -28.17 14.28 -13.56
C THR A 51 -27.11 15.21 -13.03
N TYR A 52 -26.03 15.36 -13.78
CA TYR A 52 -24.98 16.30 -13.44
C TYR A 52 -25.50 17.74 -13.43
N GLY A 53 -25.05 18.53 -12.47
CA GLY A 53 -25.37 19.95 -12.35
C GLY A 53 -26.78 20.28 -11.84
N ASN A 54 -27.65 19.31 -11.64
CA ASN A 54 -29.07 19.55 -11.30
C ASN A 54 -29.31 19.67 -9.77
N GLY A 55 -28.28 19.63 -8.98
CA GLY A 55 -28.37 19.76 -7.53
C GLY A 55 -29.35 18.79 -6.91
N ARG A 56 -30.11 19.27 -5.91
CA ARG A 56 -31.11 18.47 -5.21
C ARG A 56 -32.27 18.03 -6.11
N ASN A 57 -32.57 18.81 -7.16
CA ASN A 57 -33.64 18.45 -8.11
C ASN A 57 -33.33 17.18 -8.90
N GLY A 58 -32.06 16.79 -9.00
CA GLY A 58 -31.64 15.53 -9.58
C GLY A 58 -31.77 14.33 -8.64
N GLN A 59 -32.04 14.55 -7.34
CA GLN A 59 -32.18 13.46 -6.36
C GLN A 59 -33.58 12.83 -6.41
N PRO A 60 -33.72 11.50 -6.61
CA PRO A 60 -35.01 10.84 -6.78
C PRO A 60 -36.01 11.07 -5.64
N GLN A 61 -35.53 11.18 -4.41
CA GLN A 61 -36.39 11.32 -3.23
C GLN A 61 -36.66 12.77 -2.84
N PHE A 62 -36.02 13.75 -3.51
CA PHE A 62 -36.21 15.16 -3.18
C PHE A 62 -37.57 15.67 -3.65
N ALA A 63 -37.95 15.42 -4.87
CA ALA A 63 -39.23 15.91 -5.44
C ALA A 63 -40.45 15.38 -4.68
N THR A 64 -40.42 14.11 -4.26
CA THR A 64 -41.58 13.47 -3.63
C THR A 64 -41.60 13.62 -2.11
N PHE A 65 -40.43 13.55 -1.45
CA PHE A 65 -40.32 13.46 0.00
C PHE A 65 -39.50 14.60 0.62
N ASN A 66 -39.04 15.55 -0.18
CA ASN A 66 -38.10 16.61 0.24
C ASN A 66 -36.85 16.05 0.98
N ARG A 67 -36.43 14.84 0.61
CA ARG A 67 -35.33 14.13 1.26
C ARG A 67 -34.04 14.38 0.48
N THR A 68 -33.02 14.94 1.16
CA THR A 68 -31.71 15.25 0.60
C THR A 68 -30.58 14.32 1.09
N GLY A 69 -30.82 13.56 2.15
CA GLY A 69 -29.82 12.65 2.73
C GLY A 69 -29.55 11.45 1.83
N SER A 70 -28.33 10.90 1.95
CA SER A 70 -27.93 9.66 1.29
C SER A 70 -28.82 8.49 1.71
N ASN A 71 -29.14 7.63 0.76
CA ASN A 71 -29.87 6.39 0.97
C ASN A 71 -29.10 5.23 0.33
N ARG A 72 -28.22 4.61 1.11
CA ARG A 72 -27.35 3.56 0.62
C ARG A 72 -28.07 2.22 0.55
N THR A 73 -27.96 1.61 -0.60
CA THR A 73 -28.46 0.24 -0.86
C THR A 73 -27.27 -0.64 -1.21
N ARG A 74 -27.21 -1.81 -0.59
CA ARG A 74 -26.20 -2.81 -0.87
C ARG A 74 -26.51 -3.55 -2.16
N THR A 75 -25.52 -3.73 -3.04
CA THR A 75 -25.70 -4.34 -4.37
C THR A 75 -24.54 -5.26 -4.69
N ASN A 76 -24.72 -6.16 -5.67
CA ASN A 76 -23.66 -7.02 -6.23
C ASN A 76 -23.04 -6.44 -7.52
N LEU A 77 -22.79 -5.14 -7.59
CA LEU A 77 -22.29 -4.47 -8.80
C LEU A 77 -20.79 -4.25 -8.81
N ASN A 78 -20.09 -4.54 -7.71
CA ASN A 78 -18.64 -4.32 -7.64
C ASN A 78 -17.88 -5.42 -8.40
N LYS A 79 -16.76 -5.04 -8.98
CA LYS A 79 -15.81 -5.92 -9.66
C LYS A 79 -14.41 -5.63 -9.14
N SER A 80 -13.54 -6.63 -9.23
CA SER A 80 -12.12 -6.47 -8.97
C SER A 80 -11.29 -7.28 -9.94
N GLN A 81 -10.05 -6.85 -10.17
CA GLN A 81 -9.08 -7.57 -10.98
C GLN A 81 -7.69 -7.35 -10.40
N TYR A 82 -6.94 -8.43 -10.27
CA TYR A 82 -5.54 -8.41 -9.86
C TYR A 82 -4.71 -9.25 -10.81
N ASN A 83 -3.51 -8.76 -11.16
CA ASN A 83 -2.51 -9.49 -11.89
C ASN A 83 -1.14 -9.19 -11.28
N GLY A 84 -0.34 -10.23 -11.01
CA GLY A 84 0.97 -10.07 -10.41
C GLY A 84 1.99 -11.10 -10.88
N LEU A 85 3.20 -10.65 -11.16
CA LEU A 85 4.38 -11.47 -11.30
C LEU A 85 5.12 -11.47 -9.96
N GLN A 86 5.35 -12.65 -9.41
CA GLN A 86 6.03 -12.87 -8.15
C GLN A 86 7.35 -13.60 -8.39
N LEU A 87 8.42 -13.04 -7.85
CA LEU A 87 9.75 -13.65 -7.87
C LEU A 87 10.18 -13.88 -6.42
N LYS A 88 10.64 -15.09 -6.13
CA LYS A 88 11.15 -15.43 -4.80
C LYS A 88 12.47 -16.18 -4.93
N ILE A 89 13.44 -15.84 -4.09
CA ILE A 89 14.70 -16.55 -3.96
C ILE A 89 14.94 -16.83 -2.47
N ASP A 90 14.95 -18.10 -2.13
CA ASP A 90 15.21 -18.57 -0.78
C ASP A 90 16.55 -19.27 -0.70
N ARG A 91 17.29 -19.03 0.38
CA ARG A 91 18.42 -19.85 0.80
C ARG A 91 18.14 -20.42 2.19
N ARG A 92 18.08 -21.74 2.28
CA ARG A 92 17.91 -22.40 3.57
C ARG A 92 19.09 -22.13 4.50
N PHE A 93 18.82 -22.07 5.80
CA PHE A 93 19.86 -21.89 6.80
C PHE A 93 20.92 -22.98 6.70
N ARG A 94 22.13 -22.60 6.36
CA ARG A 94 23.32 -23.46 6.38
C ARG A 94 24.58 -22.59 6.50
N SER A 95 25.54 -23.08 7.28
CA SER A 95 26.81 -22.37 7.54
C SER A 95 26.61 -20.96 8.08
N GLY A 96 25.58 -20.80 8.94
CA GLY A 96 25.32 -19.53 9.62
C GLY A 96 24.61 -18.47 8.77
N PHE A 97 24.03 -18.82 7.61
CA PHE A 97 23.37 -17.86 6.74
C PHE A 97 22.04 -18.37 6.19
N LEU A 98 21.00 -17.52 6.29
CA LEU A 98 19.67 -17.70 5.72
C LEU A 98 19.30 -16.43 4.96
N LEU A 99 18.60 -16.56 3.84
CA LEU A 99 18.13 -15.45 3.04
C LEU A 99 16.77 -15.80 2.43
N THR A 100 15.82 -14.86 2.49
CA THR A 100 14.57 -14.87 1.72
C THR A 100 14.42 -13.54 1.01
N ASN A 101 14.29 -13.59 -0.28
CA ASN A 101 14.09 -12.44 -1.15
C ASN A 101 12.74 -12.61 -1.87
N SER A 102 11.88 -11.61 -1.84
CA SER A 102 10.59 -11.62 -2.52
C SER A 102 10.38 -10.31 -3.26
N TYR A 103 9.99 -10.40 -4.51
CA TYR A 103 9.63 -9.25 -5.34
C TYR A 103 8.29 -9.51 -6.02
N THR A 104 7.42 -8.53 -5.99
CA THR A 104 6.12 -8.56 -6.68
C THR A 104 5.99 -7.35 -7.58
N LEU A 105 5.68 -7.59 -8.84
CA LEU A 105 5.24 -6.60 -9.82
C LEU A 105 3.75 -6.83 -10.05
N SER A 106 2.88 -5.91 -9.68
CA SER A 106 1.43 -6.16 -9.75
C SER A 106 0.61 -4.91 -10.05
N ARG A 107 -0.64 -5.17 -10.48
CA ARG A 107 -1.70 -4.16 -10.62
C ARG A 107 -3.01 -4.72 -10.11
N SER A 108 -3.75 -3.86 -9.40
CA SER A 108 -5.08 -4.12 -8.88
C SER A 108 -6.05 -3.03 -9.31
N TYR A 109 -7.26 -3.44 -9.72
CA TYR A 109 -8.35 -2.56 -10.14
C TYR A 109 -9.63 -2.96 -9.45
N ASP A 110 -10.49 -1.98 -9.14
CA ASP A 110 -11.83 -2.18 -8.59
C ASP A 110 -12.72 -0.94 -8.84
N TYR A 111 -14.03 -1.06 -8.60
CA TYR A 111 -14.92 0.10 -8.53
C TYR A 111 -14.85 0.79 -7.17
N VAL A 112 -14.78 -0.01 -6.10
CA VAL A 112 -14.64 0.46 -4.72
C VAL A 112 -13.80 -0.54 -3.93
N ASN A 113 -13.07 -0.06 -2.92
CA ASN A 113 -12.39 -0.94 -1.99
C ASN A 113 -13.37 -1.48 -0.95
N GLU A 114 -13.23 -2.73 -0.61
CA GLU A 114 -14.05 -3.41 0.41
C GLU A 114 -15.55 -3.21 0.14
N ASN A 115 -16.33 -2.96 1.18
CA ASN A 115 -17.77 -2.69 1.11
C ASN A 115 -18.08 -1.18 1.04
N GLY A 116 -17.21 -0.40 0.40
CA GLY A 116 -17.38 1.03 0.28
C GLY A 116 -18.50 1.43 -0.70
N GLY A 117 -18.82 2.72 -0.69
CA GLY A 117 -19.75 3.31 -1.66
C GLY A 117 -19.05 3.74 -2.95
N ILE A 118 -19.74 3.55 -4.08
CA ILE A 118 -19.23 4.05 -5.36
C ILE A 118 -19.16 5.57 -5.36
N SER A 119 -18.07 6.11 -5.90
CA SER A 119 -17.82 7.55 -5.91
C SER A 119 -18.64 8.32 -6.95
N THR A 120 -19.02 7.66 -8.04
CA THR A 120 -19.77 8.24 -9.15
C THR A 120 -20.96 7.35 -9.55
N PRO A 121 -22.10 7.39 -8.80
CA PRO A 121 -23.25 6.54 -9.07
C PRO A 121 -23.89 6.74 -10.44
N ILE A 122 -23.68 7.91 -11.07
CA ILE A 122 -24.19 8.22 -12.41
C ILE A 122 -23.34 7.55 -13.49
N ASP A 123 -22.02 7.47 -13.27
CA ASP A 123 -21.06 6.91 -14.21
C ASP A 123 -20.10 5.96 -13.48
N PHE A 124 -20.43 4.68 -13.48
CA PHE A 124 -19.62 3.65 -12.83
C PHE A 124 -18.24 3.51 -13.48
N GLU A 125 -18.11 3.71 -14.78
CA GLU A 125 -16.85 3.57 -15.47
C GLU A 125 -15.80 4.61 -15.02
N GLN A 126 -16.23 5.76 -14.51
CA GLN A 126 -15.35 6.74 -13.89
C GLN A 126 -14.79 6.25 -12.55
N SER A 127 -15.50 5.34 -11.89
CA SER A 127 -15.02 4.69 -10.65
C SER A 127 -14.13 3.46 -10.89
N TRP A 128 -14.17 2.86 -12.12
CA TRP A 128 -13.27 1.75 -12.46
C TRP A 128 -11.85 2.24 -12.60
N ALA A 129 -11.02 1.93 -11.61
CA ALA A 129 -9.66 2.44 -11.53
C ALA A 129 -8.76 1.54 -10.69
N ARG A 130 -7.49 1.88 -10.59
CA ARG A 130 -6.55 1.21 -9.68
C ARG A 130 -7.10 1.25 -8.25
N SER A 131 -6.93 0.13 -7.54
CA SER A 131 -7.32 0.04 -6.12
C SER A 131 -6.53 1.02 -5.27
N ASN A 132 -7.10 1.54 -4.19
CA ASN A 132 -6.43 2.49 -3.29
C ASN A 132 -5.12 1.93 -2.69
N PHE A 133 -5.00 0.61 -2.60
CA PHE A 133 -3.84 -0.12 -2.09
C PHE A 133 -2.91 -0.63 -3.20
N ASP A 134 -3.21 -0.35 -4.48
CA ASP A 134 -2.38 -0.80 -5.60
C ASP A 134 -0.95 -0.29 -5.46
N ARG A 135 0.02 -1.20 -5.60
CA ARG A 135 1.45 -0.91 -5.63
C ARG A 135 2.10 -1.67 -6.76
N LEU A 136 2.72 -0.94 -7.67
CA LEU A 136 3.38 -1.57 -8.83
C LEU A 136 4.52 -2.48 -8.39
N HIS A 137 5.36 -2.00 -7.49
CA HIS A 137 6.53 -2.72 -7.00
C HIS A 137 6.45 -2.93 -5.48
N SER A 138 6.66 -4.16 -5.05
CA SER A 138 6.85 -4.52 -3.64
C SER A 138 8.03 -5.47 -3.53
N TYR A 139 9.02 -5.10 -2.73
CA TYR A 139 10.23 -5.85 -2.50
C TYR A 139 10.45 -6.07 -1.01
N THR A 140 10.78 -7.30 -0.62
CA THR A 140 11.14 -7.66 0.74
C THR A 140 12.34 -8.58 0.73
N LEU A 141 13.35 -8.25 1.54
CA LEU A 141 14.53 -9.07 1.79
C LEU A 141 14.62 -9.33 3.28
N THR A 142 14.65 -10.60 3.66
CA THR A 142 14.83 -11.03 5.05
C THR A 142 16.07 -11.90 5.11
N GLY A 143 16.91 -11.67 6.13
CA GLY A 143 18.14 -12.44 6.31
C GLY A 143 18.48 -12.67 7.76
N LEU A 144 19.25 -13.74 7.99
CA LEU A 144 19.90 -14.03 9.25
C LEU A 144 21.34 -14.46 8.97
N TYR A 145 22.27 -13.89 9.68
CA TYR A 145 23.69 -14.18 9.56
C TYR A 145 24.33 -14.39 10.93
N GLU A 146 24.93 -15.56 11.14
CA GLU A 146 25.81 -15.79 12.28
C GLU A 146 27.16 -15.14 12.04
N LEU A 147 27.56 -14.25 12.92
CA LEU A 147 28.84 -13.56 12.78
C LEU A 147 29.99 -14.58 12.83
N PRO A 148 31.03 -14.39 12.00
CA PRO A 148 32.09 -15.40 11.81
C PRO A 148 33.14 -15.37 12.91
N TRP A 149 32.76 -14.98 14.13
CA TRP A 149 33.63 -14.85 15.28
C TRP A 149 33.23 -15.83 16.39
N GLY A 150 34.22 -16.30 17.16
CA GLY A 150 34.03 -17.10 18.35
C GLY A 150 34.30 -18.60 18.18
N PRO A 151 33.95 -19.42 19.18
CA PRO A 151 34.19 -20.85 19.16
C PRO A 151 33.63 -21.54 17.91
N ASN A 152 34.43 -22.40 17.28
CA ASN A 152 34.10 -23.10 16.03
C ASN A 152 33.84 -22.17 14.80
N LYS A 153 34.27 -20.93 14.85
CA LYS A 153 34.21 -19.97 13.71
C LYS A 153 35.61 -19.67 13.17
N LYS A 154 35.62 -18.94 12.02
CA LYS A 154 36.88 -18.64 11.31
C LYS A 154 37.81 -17.73 12.10
N TRP A 155 37.27 -16.79 12.88
CA TRP A 155 38.04 -15.78 13.59
C TRP A 155 37.73 -15.81 15.08
N LEU A 156 38.73 -15.48 15.92
CA LEU A 156 38.62 -15.39 17.38
C LEU A 156 38.04 -16.69 18.00
N SER A 157 38.53 -17.85 17.52
CA SER A 157 38.01 -19.16 17.91
C SER A 157 38.33 -19.60 19.36
N THR A 158 39.29 -18.95 20.03
CA THR A 158 39.77 -19.29 21.37
C THR A 158 39.88 -18.05 22.27
N GLY A 159 40.02 -18.30 23.58
CA GLY A 159 40.20 -17.25 24.58
C GLY A 159 38.92 -16.55 25.03
N LEU A 160 39.08 -15.64 25.99
CA LEU A 160 37.95 -14.88 26.56
C LEU A 160 37.28 -13.97 25.52
N LEU A 161 38.06 -13.32 24.66
CA LEU A 161 37.53 -12.47 23.57
C LEU A 161 36.64 -13.26 22.63
N GLY A 162 37.02 -14.48 22.25
CA GLY A 162 36.19 -15.35 21.41
C GLY A 162 34.85 -15.72 22.09
N LYS A 163 34.83 -15.87 23.40
CA LYS A 163 33.54 -16.08 24.12
C LYS A 163 32.67 -14.84 24.18
N ILE A 164 33.23 -13.64 24.30
CA ILE A 164 32.49 -12.37 24.39
C ILE A 164 31.96 -11.97 23.03
N VAL A 165 32.81 -11.92 22.00
CA VAL A 165 32.44 -11.43 20.66
C VAL A 165 31.84 -12.54 19.77
N GLY A 166 31.97 -13.79 20.13
CA GLY A 166 31.43 -14.92 19.36
C GLY A 166 29.97 -15.20 19.65
N GLY A 167 29.31 -15.94 18.73
CA GLY A 167 27.94 -16.41 18.89
C GLY A 167 26.87 -15.34 18.71
N TRP A 168 27.24 -14.18 18.20
CA TRP A 168 26.27 -13.16 17.78
C TRP A 168 25.63 -13.51 16.44
N GLN A 169 24.33 -13.21 16.34
CA GLN A 169 23.54 -13.36 15.12
C GLN A 169 22.95 -12.01 14.75
N LEU A 170 23.06 -11.65 13.48
CA LEU A 170 22.45 -10.47 12.88
C LEU A 170 21.26 -10.92 12.04
N SER A 171 20.08 -10.43 12.33
CA SER A 171 18.93 -10.56 11.43
C SER A 171 18.51 -9.20 10.91
N GLY A 172 17.84 -9.19 9.76
CA GLY A 172 17.35 -7.96 9.19
C GLY A 172 16.21 -8.18 8.22
N ILE A 173 15.41 -7.14 8.09
CA ILE A 173 14.33 -7.05 7.10
C ILE A 173 14.51 -5.73 6.35
N PHE A 174 14.64 -5.80 5.03
CA PHE A 174 14.56 -4.66 4.13
C PHE A 174 13.24 -4.73 3.38
N VAL A 175 12.51 -3.63 3.34
CA VAL A 175 11.27 -3.47 2.58
C VAL A 175 11.39 -2.25 1.69
N ALA A 176 11.02 -2.36 0.42
CA ALA A 176 10.87 -1.24 -0.50
C ALA A 176 9.57 -1.38 -1.29
N GLN A 177 8.78 -0.31 -1.38
CA GLN A 177 7.50 -0.32 -2.08
C GLN A 177 7.29 0.97 -2.86
N SER A 178 6.68 0.88 -4.05
CA SER A 178 6.18 2.04 -4.78
C SER A 178 5.03 2.71 -4.02
N GLY A 179 4.73 3.95 -4.38
CA GLY A 179 3.56 4.67 -3.87
C GLY A 179 2.24 4.02 -4.27
N THR A 180 1.16 4.46 -3.66
CA THR A 180 -0.22 4.14 -4.07
C THR A 180 -0.74 5.20 -5.02
N PRO A 181 -1.75 4.90 -5.86
CA PRO A 181 -2.36 5.90 -6.73
C PRO A 181 -3.02 6.99 -5.91
N LEU A 182 -2.88 8.23 -6.35
CA LEU A 182 -3.50 9.38 -5.72
C LEU A 182 -4.90 9.63 -6.30
N ASN A 183 -5.88 9.82 -5.42
CA ASN A 183 -7.24 10.17 -5.80
C ASN A 183 -7.42 11.69 -5.77
N ILE A 184 -7.20 12.34 -6.91
CA ILE A 184 -7.39 13.79 -7.03
C ILE A 184 -8.88 14.08 -7.13
N THR A 185 -9.41 14.82 -6.17
CA THR A 185 -10.83 15.22 -6.11
C THR A 185 -10.93 16.73 -5.93
N GLY A 186 -12.12 17.29 -6.13
CA GLY A 186 -12.38 18.71 -5.95
C GLY A 186 -12.94 19.36 -7.20
N ASN A 187 -14.27 19.33 -7.31
CA ASN A 187 -15.02 20.08 -8.30
C ASN A 187 -16.24 20.71 -7.61
N PRO A 188 -16.07 21.87 -6.96
CA PRO A 188 -17.16 22.53 -6.25
C PRO A 188 -18.30 22.98 -7.17
N ASN A 189 -18.02 23.11 -8.48
CA ASN A 189 -19.00 23.55 -9.46
C ASN A 189 -19.90 22.43 -9.97
N LEU A 190 -19.64 21.17 -9.59
CA LEU A 190 -20.38 20.01 -10.10
C LEU A 190 -21.87 20.05 -9.72
N ASN A 191 -22.19 20.55 -8.51
CA ASN A 191 -23.57 20.63 -7.99
C ASN A 191 -24.37 19.33 -8.20
N THR A 192 -23.78 18.18 -7.82
CA THR A 192 -24.37 16.85 -8.01
C THR A 192 -24.27 16.06 -6.71
N PRO A 193 -25.25 16.19 -5.79
CA PRO A 193 -25.24 15.50 -4.52
C PRO A 193 -25.10 13.96 -4.69
N GLY A 194 -24.28 13.33 -3.83
CA GLY A 194 -24.04 11.89 -3.86
C GLY A 194 -22.96 11.45 -4.85
N THR A 195 -22.35 12.39 -5.61
CA THR A 195 -21.28 12.12 -6.58
C THR A 195 -20.00 12.87 -6.19
N THR A 196 -18.87 12.18 -6.24
CA THR A 196 -17.56 12.81 -6.05
C THR A 196 -17.20 13.65 -7.26
N GLY A 197 -16.92 14.94 -7.05
CA GLY A 197 -16.48 15.84 -8.11
C GLY A 197 -14.98 15.66 -8.40
N TYR A 198 -14.64 15.50 -9.67
CA TYR A 198 -13.27 15.42 -10.16
C TYR A 198 -12.92 16.65 -10.98
N PRO A 199 -11.66 17.13 -10.95
CA PRO A 199 -11.18 18.16 -11.87
C PRO A 199 -10.94 17.59 -13.28
N ASP A 200 -10.68 18.46 -14.23
CA ASP A 200 -10.11 18.09 -15.51
C ASP A 200 -8.60 17.94 -15.41
N LEU A 201 -8.07 16.93 -16.08
CA LEU A 201 -6.65 16.77 -16.37
C LEU A 201 -6.40 17.25 -17.82
N THR A 202 -5.62 18.31 -17.97
CA THR A 202 -5.35 18.99 -19.24
C THR A 202 -3.96 18.63 -19.81
N GLY A 203 -3.15 17.91 -19.05
CA GLY A 203 -1.80 17.51 -19.43
C GLY A 203 -1.41 16.16 -18.82
N ALA A 204 -0.15 15.82 -18.87
CA ALA A 204 0.37 14.60 -18.24
C ALA A 204 0.49 14.77 -16.71
N ASN A 205 0.13 13.74 -15.95
CA ASN A 205 0.42 13.66 -14.51
C ASN A 205 1.93 13.60 -14.27
N THR A 206 2.56 14.74 -14.02
CA THR A 206 4.01 14.84 -13.82
C THR A 206 4.36 14.85 -12.35
N VAL A 207 5.17 13.88 -11.92
CA VAL A 207 5.77 13.87 -10.57
C VAL A 207 7.01 14.77 -10.60
N LEU A 208 6.99 15.84 -9.79
CA LEU A 208 8.12 16.78 -9.64
C LEU A 208 9.12 16.31 -8.59
N GLY A 209 8.67 15.42 -7.69
CA GLY A 209 9.54 14.79 -6.68
C GLY A 209 9.87 15.66 -5.48
N GLY A 210 9.17 16.77 -5.26
CA GLY A 210 9.35 17.61 -4.06
C GLY A 210 8.93 16.86 -2.80
N LEU A 211 9.89 16.56 -1.92
CA LEU A 211 9.69 15.85 -0.67
C LEU A 211 9.87 16.81 0.50
N GLY A 212 8.75 17.18 1.14
CA GLY A 212 8.75 18.05 2.32
C GLY A 212 7.75 19.19 2.24
N PRO A 213 7.56 19.90 3.36
CA PRO A 213 6.63 21.02 3.45
C PRO A 213 6.98 22.13 2.46
N GLY A 214 5.96 22.65 1.76
CA GLY A 214 6.10 23.75 0.80
C GLY A 214 6.66 23.36 -0.57
N LEU A 215 7.06 22.08 -0.76
CA LEU A 215 7.53 21.59 -2.05
C LEU A 215 6.41 20.86 -2.80
N LEU A 216 6.34 21.10 -4.12
CA LEU A 216 5.38 20.42 -4.97
C LEU A 216 5.87 18.98 -5.30
N TYR A 217 5.08 17.98 -4.94
CA TYR A 217 5.35 16.60 -5.29
C TYR A 217 4.92 16.28 -6.73
N PHE A 218 3.80 16.84 -7.18
CA PHE A 218 3.36 16.76 -8.55
C PHE A 218 2.96 18.14 -9.08
N ASP A 219 2.85 18.26 -10.40
CA ASP A 219 2.50 19.52 -11.07
C ASP A 219 1.00 19.83 -10.91
N PRO A 220 0.61 20.89 -10.17
CA PRO A 220 -0.77 21.28 -10.02
C PRO A 220 -1.33 22.01 -11.24
N SER A 221 -0.49 22.52 -12.15
CA SER A 221 -0.90 23.36 -13.29
C SER A 221 -1.65 22.60 -14.38
N VAL A 222 -1.51 21.26 -14.38
CA VAL A 222 -2.19 20.39 -15.35
C VAL A 222 -3.64 20.06 -14.95
N TYR A 223 -4.11 20.57 -13.82
CA TYR A 223 -5.47 20.38 -13.34
C TYR A 223 -6.28 21.67 -13.48
N SER A 224 -7.54 21.57 -13.85
CA SER A 224 -8.44 22.70 -13.97
C SER A 224 -9.85 22.37 -13.49
N LEU A 225 -10.64 23.39 -13.16
CA LEU A 225 -12.05 23.21 -12.84
C LEU A 225 -12.84 23.05 -14.14
N PRO A 226 -13.69 22.03 -14.24
CA PRO A 226 -14.67 21.93 -15.30
C PRO A 226 -15.68 23.08 -15.27
N ALA A 227 -16.44 23.25 -16.34
CA ALA A 227 -17.59 24.17 -16.40
C ALA A 227 -18.61 23.80 -15.29
N ALA A 228 -19.46 24.77 -14.94
CA ALA A 228 -20.49 24.54 -13.92
C ALA A 228 -21.44 23.40 -14.34
N GLY A 229 -21.69 22.49 -13.41
CA GLY A 229 -22.53 21.31 -13.63
C GLY A 229 -21.90 20.21 -14.46
N VAL A 230 -20.63 20.32 -14.81
CA VAL A 230 -19.90 19.31 -15.60
C VAL A 230 -18.94 18.54 -14.71
N GLN A 231 -18.92 17.22 -14.84
CA GLN A 231 -17.95 16.35 -14.19
C GLN A 231 -16.63 16.40 -14.96
N GLY A 232 -15.53 16.49 -14.24
CA GLY A 232 -14.20 16.45 -14.85
C GLY A 232 -13.85 15.11 -15.46
N ASN A 233 -12.86 15.11 -16.33
CA ASN A 233 -12.43 13.94 -17.09
C ASN A 233 -11.56 12.97 -16.27
N MET A 234 -11.15 13.33 -15.05
CA MET A 234 -10.39 12.43 -14.20
C MET A 234 -11.24 11.28 -13.67
N LYS A 235 -10.61 10.15 -13.49
CA LYS A 235 -11.19 8.98 -12.83
C LYS A 235 -10.75 8.89 -11.35
N ARG A 236 -11.45 8.09 -10.57
CA ARG A 236 -10.99 7.67 -9.24
C ARG A 236 -9.54 7.17 -9.34
N ASN A 237 -8.68 7.56 -8.41
CA ASN A 237 -7.27 7.16 -8.39
C ASN A 237 -6.50 7.43 -9.71
N GLY A 238 -6.97 8.38 -10.51
CA GLY A 238 -6.37 8.77 -11.80
C GLY A 238 -5.19 9.72 -11.67
N GLY A 239 -4.84 10.15 -10.47
CA GLY A 239 -3.66 10.96 -10.20
C GLY A 239 -2.34 10.19 -10.34
N PRO A 240 -1.19 10.86 -10.13
CA PRO A 240 0.12 10.21 -10.13
C PRO A 240 0.25 9.21 -8.98
N GLU A 241 1.31 8.42 -8.97
CA GLU A 241 1.65 7.61 -7.80
C GLU A 241 2.21 8.50 -6.69
N GLY A 242 1.77 8.26 -5.46
CA GLY A 242 2.33 8.92 -4.28
C GLY A 242 3.77 8.47 -4.00
N PRO A 243 4.42 9.00 -2.97
CA PRO A 243 5.78 8.64 -2.62
C PRO A 243 5.90 7.14 -2.29
N GLY A 244 6.87 6.48 -2.89
CA GLY A 244 7.33 5.19 -2.43
C GLY A 244 8.13 5.32 -1.12
N TYR A 245 8.47 4.19 -0.53
CA TYR A 245 9.32 4.17 0.65
C TYR A 245 10.20 2.91 0.69
N TRP A 246 11.24 2.98 1.48
CA TRP A 246 12.02 1.83 1.89
C TRP A 246 12.37 1.92 3.37
N ASN A 247 12.60 0.79 4.00
CA ASN A 247 12.94 0.67 5.42
C ASN A 247 13.86 -0.51 5.66
N VAL A 248 14.74 -0.39 6.64
CA VAL A 248 15.60 -1.47 7.16
C VAL A 248 15.39 -1.58 8.65
N ASP A 249 14.94 -2.74 9.10
CA ASP A 249 14.93 -3.11 10.51
C ASP A 249 15.97 -4.22 10.75
N SER A 250 16.65 -4.19 11.87
CA SER A 250 17.70 -5.16 12.19
C SER A 250 17.70 -5.52 13.66
N SER A 251 18.06 -6.76 13.96
CA SER A 251 18.28 -7.24 15.32
C SER A 251 19.63 -7.93 15.44
N LEU A 252 20.39 -7.54 16.44
CA LEU A 252 21.62 -8.20 16.85
C LEU A 252 21.36 -8.93 18.15
N PHE A 253 21.55 -10.25 18.15
CA PHE A 253 21.26 -11.06 19.35
C PHE A 253 22.30 -12.14 19.60
N LYS A 254 22.38 -12.56 20.86
CA LYS A 254 23.28 -13.62 21.31
C LYS A 254 22.64 -14.44 22.39
N ARG A 255 22.86 -15.77 22.30
CA ARG A 255 22.49 -16.73 23.33
C ARG A 255 23.68 -17.19 24.11
N PHE A 256 23.55 -17.23 25.44
CA PHE A 256 24.52 -17.75 26.39
C PHE A 256 23.93 -19.02 26.99
N ALA A 257 24.56 -20.19 26.73
CA ALA A 257 24.16 -21.42 27.35
C ALA A 257 24.51 -21.38 28.86
N VAL A 258 23.55 -21.74 29.70
CA VAL A 258 23.69 -21.74 31.17
C VAL A 258 23.78 -23.19 31.73
N GLY A 259 23.56 -24.18 30.86
CA GLY A 259 23.62 -25.60 31.18
C GLY A 259 22.31 -26.34 30.96
N GLY A 260 22.39 -27.56 30.42
CA GLY A 260 21.23 -28.30 29.93
C GLY A 260 20.50 -27.55 28.81
N SER A 261 19.17 -27.44 28.89
CA SER A 261 18.34 -26.69 27.94
C SER A 261 18.23 -25.20 28.28
N ARG A 262 18.84 -24.73 29.36
CA ARG A 262 18.75 -23.36 29.88
C ARG A 262 19.68 -22.43 29.14
N TYR A 263 19.16 -21.23 28.78
CA TYR A 263 19.97 -20.16 28.15
C TYR A 263 19.48 -18.78 28.54
N ALA A 264 20.39 -17.83 28.51
CA ALA A 264 20.10 -16.40 28.51
C ALA A 264 20.26 -15.85 27.09
N GLU A 265 19.38 -14.98 26.68
CA GLU A 265 19.44 -14.29 25.38
C GLU A 265 19.42 -12.79 25.63
N ILE A 266 20.29 -12.06 24.95
CA ILE A 266 20.26 -10.60 24.89
C ILE A 266 20.06 -10.21 23.43
N HIS A 267 19.30 -9.13 23.18
CA HIS A 267 19.11 -8.59 21.85
C HIS A 267 19.01 -7.08 21.86
N VAL A 268 19.39 -6.50 20.73
CA VAL A 268 19.25 -5.09 20.39
C VAL A 268 18.52 -5.03 19.07
N ASP A 269 17.29 -4.52 19.10
CA ASP A 269 16.49 -4.31 17.91
C ASP A 269 16.59 -2.84 17.49
N VAL A 270 16.86 -2.60 16.23
CA VAL A 270 16.94 -1.26 15.64
C VAL A 270 15.92 -1.19 14.54
N TYR A 271 14.89 -0.37 14.74
CA TYR A 271 13.88 -0.09 13.74
C TYR A 271 14.28 1.16 12.96
N ASN A 272 14.07 1.13 11.65
CA ASN A 272 14.49 2.16 10.73
C ASN A 272 15.98 2.50 10.91
N VAL A 273 16.87 1.49 10.74
CA VAL A 273 18.32 1.58 10.94
C VAL A 273 18.93 2.80 10.23
N THR A 274 18.49 3.05 9.02
CA THR A 274 18.99 4.13 8.16
C THR A 274 18.40 5.50 8.47
N ASN A 275 17.42 5.56 9.38
CA ASN A 275 16.64 6.75 9.68
C ASN A 275 16.03 7.39 8.42
N SER A 276 15.56 6.54 7.49
CA SER A 276 14.90 6.96 6.26
C SER A 276 13.57 7.63 6.56
N VAL A 277 13.29 8.75 5.92
CA VAL A 277 12.00 9.43 6.07
C VAL A 277 10.99 8.74 5.16
N ARG A 278 9.88 8.28 5.73
CA ARG A 278 8.71 7.86 4.97
C ARG A 278 7.74 9.02 4.86
N TRP A 279 7.61 9.57 3.67
CA TRP A 279 6.74 10.71 3.40
C TRP A 279 5.27 10.27 3.33
N GLY A 280 4.37 11.14 3.79
CA GLY A 280 2.93 11.01 3.55
C GLY A 280 2.57 11.27 2.09
N ASN A 281 1.33 11.00 1.74
CA ASN A 281 0.82 11.41 0.42
C ASN A 281 0.65 12.93 0.38
N PRO A 282 0.86 13.56 -0.80
CA PRO A 282 0.56 14.98 -1.00
C PRO A 282 -0.93 15.26 -0.89
N GLY A 283 -1.29 16.50 -0.66
CA GLY A 283 -2.68 16.96 -0.71
C GLY A 283 -3.30 16.65 -2.09
N THR A 284 -4.48 16.00 -2.10
CA THR A 284 -5.17 15.51 -3.32
C THR A 284 -6.47 16.27 -3.59
N GLY A 285 -6.89 17.18 -2.69
CA GLY A 285 -8.04 18.06 -2.91
C GLY A 285 -7.65 19.22 -3.83
N TYR A 286 -8.09 19.17 -5.08
CA TYR A 286 -7.85 20.27 -6.02
C TYR A 286 -8.51 21.56 -5.52
N SER A 287 -7.73 22.62 -5.44
CA SER A 287 -8.17 23.94 -5.01
C SER A 287 -7.29 25.01 -5.62
N THR A 288 -7.89 26.12 -6.01
CA THR A 288 -7.21 27.34 -6.46
C THR A 288 -7.10 28.40 -5.35
N ALA A 289 -7.58 28.10 -4.15
CA ALA A 289 -7.52 29.02 -3.01
C ALA A 289 -6.09 29.29 -2.58
N ALA A 290 -5.79 30.49 -2.17
CA ALA A 290 -4.48 30.83 -1.62
C ALA A 290 -4.18 30.02 -0.36
N GLY A 291 -2.94 29.54 -0.22
CA GLY A 291 -2.50 28.75 0.92
C GLY A 291 -2.98 27.28 0.94
N ASN A 292 -3.59 26.78 -0.16
CA ASN A 292 -3.92 25.37 -0.24
C ASN A 292 -2.66 24.49 -0.30
N THR A 293 -2.81 23.22 0.05
CA THR A 293 -1.72 22.22 0.07
C THR A 293 -1.81 21.22 -1.08
N PHE A 294 -2.58 21.52 -2.13
CA PHE A 294 -2.72 20.67 -3.30
C PHE A 294 -1.35 20.41 -3.95
N GLY A 295 -1.01 19.15 -4.13
CA GLY A 295 0.30 18.74 -4.65
C GLY A 295 1.47 18.78 -3.65
N GLN A 296 1.27 19.23 -2.42
CA GLN A 296 2.33 19.36 -1.42
C GLN A 296 2.26 18.26 -0.36
N ILE A 297 3.42 17.75 0.05
CA ILE A 297 3.53 16.82 1.18
C ILE A 297 3.69 17.63 2.46
N THR A 298 2.74 17.51 3.38
CA THR A 298 2.73 18.27 4.64
C THR A 298 3.24 17.49 5.84
N GLY A 299 3.52 16.19 5.69
CA GLY A 299 3.96 15.37 6.81
C GLY A 299 4.55 14.03 6.42
N THR A 300 4.92 13.26 7.40
CA THR A 300 5.49 11.92 7.28
C THR A 300 4.48 10.87 7.71
N SER A 301 4.59 9.64 7.17
CA SER A 301 3.72 8.50 7.48
C SER A 301 4.44 7.37 8.23
N GLY A 302 5.74 7.51 8.49
CA GLY A 302 6.57 6.50 9.15
C GLY A 302 7.12 6.97 10.49
N SER A 303 7.64 6.00 11.26
CA SER A 303 8.30 6.26 12.52
C SER A 303 9.78 6.60 12.33
N GLN A 304 10.31 7.40 13.23
CA GLN A 304 11.75 7.66 13.32
C GLN A 304 12.50 6.40 13.77
N ARG A 305 13.82 6.40 13.63
CA ARG A 305 14.66 5.33 14.15
C ARG A 305 14.45 5.17 15.65
N SER A 306 14.25 3.92 16.07
CA SER A 306 14.13 3.56 17.47
C SER A 306 14.96 2.33 17.80
N LEU A 307 15.44 2.27 19.04
CA LEU A 307 16.22 1.15 19.56
C LEU A 307 15.47 0.52 20.72
N ARG A 308 15.48 -0.80 20.75
CA ARG A 308 14.94 -1.61 21.83
C ARG A 308 16.02 -2.57 22.34
N PHE A 309 16.21 -2.62 23.65
CA PHE A 309 17.06 -3.60 24.32
C PHE A 309 16.19 -4.61 25.02
N GLY A 310 16.53 -5.88 24.90
CA GLY A 310 15.81 -6.94 25.57
C GLY A 310 16.74 -8.02 26.09
N ALA A 311 16.31 -8.67 27.17
CA ALA A 311 16.93 -9.86 27.72
C ALA A 311 15.86 -10.89 28.05
N ARG A 312 16.18 -12.17 27.80
CA ARG A 312 15.29 -13.30 28.08
C ARG A 312 16.10 -14.40 28.73
N PHE A 313 15.56 -15.00 29.77
CA PHE A 313 16.08 -16.21 30.38
C PHE A 313 15.08 -17.35 30.18
N VAL A 314 15.59 -18.51 29.74
CA VAL A 314 14.81 -19.74 29.56
C VAL A 314 15.39 -20.80 30.48
N PHE A 315 14.54 -21.39 31.31
CA PHE A 315 14.87 -22.40 32.33
C PHE A 315 14.04 -23.68 32.14
#